data_d4e2bea300d7d3af9235be3ecac7af2e
#
_entry.id   d4e2bea300d7d3af9235be3ecac7af2e
#
_cell.length_a   1.000
_cell.length_b   1.000
_cell.length_c   1.000
_cell.angle_alpha   90.00
_cell.angle_beta   90.00
_cell.angle_gamma   90.00
#
_symmetry.space_group_name_H-M   'P 1'
#
loop_
_entity.id
_entity.type
_entity.pdbx_description
1 polymer ?
#
loop_
_entity_poly.entity_id
_entity_poly.type
_entity_poly.pdbx_seq_one_letter_code
_entity_poly.pdbx_strand_id
1 'polypeptide(L)'
;MKYVISWHERSAASYGDYEAAQERILGIFKDWQMPASFKIQQFVVRVGDFGGYMIVETDKPTDIHYVTSVFAAFEFKVEPVVDVMDAVAAEVKAVEYRKKNAP
;
A
#
# COMPACT_ATOMS: atom_id res chain seq x y z
N MET A 1 7.36 10.29 2.95
CA MET A 1 7.79 9.04 2.27
C MET A 1 6.66 8.45 1.47
N LYS A 2 6.99 7.85 0.37
CA LYS A 2 6.02 7.20 -0.52
C LYS A 2 6.04 5.69 -0.31
N TYR A 3 4.86 5.08 -0.32
CA TYR A 3 4.69 3.63 -0.15
C TYR A 3 3.74 3.08 -1.20
N VAL A 4 3.99 1.85 -1.62
CA VAL A 4 3.01 1.04 -2.34
C VAL A 4 2.43 0.04 -1.35
N ILE A 5 1.12 0.06 -1.20
CA ILE A 5 0.40 -0.87 -0.35
C ILE A 5 -0.44 -1.77 -1.26
N SER A 6 -0.14 -3.06 -1.24
CA SER A 6 -0.98 -4.05 -1.93
C SER A 6 -1.80 -4.79 -0.89
N TRP A 7 -3.00 -5.21 -1.29
CA TRP A 7 -3.87 -5.96 -0.39
C TRP A 7 -4.63 -7.03 -1.14
N HIS A 8 -5.03 -8.06 -0.40
CA HIS A 8 -5.95 -9.08 -0.85
C HIS A 8 -6.80 -9.55 0.33
N GLU A 9 -7.99 -10.02 0.05
CA GLU A 9 -8.90 -10.50 1.07
C GLU A 9 -8.36 -11.79 1.70
N ARG A 10 -8.50 -11.90 3.04
CA ARG A 10 -8.20 -13.14 3.74
C ARG A 10 -9.19 -14.20 3.32
N SER A 11 -8.73 -15.47 3.28
CA SER A 11 -9.60 -16.59 2.94
C SER A 11 -10.73 -16.72 3.95
N ALA A 12 -11.95 -16.92 3.45
CA ALA A 12 -13.12 -17.24 4.25
C ALA A 12 -13.42 -18.74 4.19
N ALA A 13 -14.14 -19.24 5.19
CA ALA A 13 -14.41 -20.67 5.32
C ALA A 13 -15.50 -21.18 4.37
N SER A 14 -16.46 -20.34 4.00
CA SER A 14 -17.61 -20.70 3.17
C SER A 14 -18.04 -19.58 2.25
N TYR A 15 -18.90 -19.91 1.29
CA TYR A 15 -19.46 -18.93 0.37
C TYR A 15 -20.20 -17.79 1.07
N GLY A 16 -21.02 -18.13 2.10
CA GLY A 16 -21.72 -17.13 2.89
C GLY A 16 -20.80 -16.22 3.67
N ASP A 17 -19.64 -16.73 4.09
CA ASP A 17 -18.63 -15.92 4.78
C ASP A 17 -18.01 -14.90 3.85
N TYR A 18 -17.78 -15.24 2.59
CA TYR A 18 -17.27 -14.29 1.59
C TYR A 18 -18.26 -13.16 1.34
N GLU A 19 -19.55 -13.47 1.22
CA GLU A 19 -20.59 -12.46 1.03
C GLU A 19 -20.70 -11.53 2.23
N ALA A 20 -20.74 -12.07 3.42
CA ALA A 20 -20.79 -11.29 4.66
C ALA A 20 -19.54 -10.40 4.83
N ALA A 21 -18.36 -10.93 4.50
CA ALA A 21 -17.12 -10.18 4.57
C ALA A 21 -17.13 -9.02 3.58
N GLN A 22 -17.60 -9.24 2.36
CA GLN A 22 -17.70 -8.19 1.35
C GLN A 22 -18.67 -7.08 1.78
N GLU A 23 -19.83 -7.43 2.30
CA GLU A 23 -20.80 -6.45 2.81
C GLU A 23 -20.21 -5.61 3.93
N ARG A 24 -19.48 -6.25 4.85
CA ARG A 24 -18.82 -5.56 5.96
C ARG A 24 -17.73 -4.61 5.48
N ILE A 25 -16.90 -5.04 4.54
CA ILE A 25 -15.84 -4.22 3.96
C ILE A 25 -16.43 -2.98 3.29
N LEU A 26 -17.48 -3.15 2.48
CA LEU A 26 -18.14 -2.05 1.81
C LEU A 26 -18.77 -1.07 2.82
N GLY A 27 -19.34 -1.59 3.89
CA GLY A 27 -19.89 -0.76 4.97
C GLY A 27 -18.82 0.08 5.68
N ILE A 28 -17.67 -0.50 5.96
CA ILE A 28 -16.53 0.22 6.55
C ILE A 28 -16.02 1.29 5.58
N PHE A 29 -15.89 0.95 4.31
CA PHE A 29 -15.37 1.86 3.29
C PHE A 29 -16.29 3.07 3.07
N LYS A 30 -17.60 2.90 3.20
CA LYS A 30 -18.57 3.96 2.93
C LYS A 30 -18.32 5.24 3.75
N ASP A 31 -17.98 5.08 5.02
CA ASP A 31 -17.74 6.21 5.94
C ASP A 31 -16.28 6.34 6.33
N TRP A 32 -15.39 5.78 5.50
CA TRP A 32 -13.97 5.72 5.79
C TRP A 32 -13.33 7.10 5.82
N GLN A 33 -12.69 7.41 6.93
CA GLN A 33 -11.91 8.63 7.11
C GLN A 33 -10.47 8.27 7.43
N MET A 34 -9.55 8.96 6.78
CA MET A 34 -8.12 8.77 6.94
C MET A 34 -7.52 9.91 7.75
N PRO A 35 -6.37 9.67 8.44
CA PRO A 35 -5.58 10.76 8.99
C PRO A 35 -5.25 11.78 7.89
N ALA A 36 -5.25 13.07 8.22
CA ALA A 36 -4.97 14.13 7.25
C ALA A 36 -3.54 14.03 6.69
N SER A 37 -2.61 13.43 7.45
CA SER A 37 -1.22 13.20 7.05
C SER A 37 -1.04 12.01 6.10
N PHE A 38 -2.08 11.21 5.88
CA PHE A 38 -2.05 10.05 4.98
C PHE A 38 -2.67 10.46 3.65
N LYS A 39 -1.84 10.63 2.64
CA LYS A 39 -2.27 11.11 1.32
C LYS A 39 -2.28 9.99 0.31
N ILE A 40 -3.45 9.67 -0.21
CA ILE A 40 -3.59 8.67 -1.27
C ILE A 40 -3.37 9.36 -2.61
N GLN A 41 -2.36 8.91 -3.35
CA GLN A 41 -2.07 9.40 -4.70
C GLN A 41 -2.78 8.57 -5.75
N GLN A 42 -2.92 7.27 -5.52
CA GLN A 42 -3.60 6.38 -6.43
C GLN A 42 -4.19 5.20 -5.66
N PHE A 43 -5.38 4.77 -6.04
CA PHE A 43 -6.08 3.69 -5.38
C PHE A 43 -6.82 2.89 -6.46
N VAL A 44 -6.40 1.66 -6.69
CA VAL A 44 -6.91 0.82 -7.77
C VAL A 44 -7.17 -0.60 -7.28
N VAL A 45 -8.12 -1.27 -7.90
CA VAL A 45 -8.49 -2.66 -7.61
C VAL A 45 -8.13 -3.52 -8.80
N ARG A 46 -7.65 -4.73 -8.55
CA ARG A 46 -7.38 -5.69 -9.62
C ARG A 46 -8.70 -6.17 -10.24
N VAL A 47 -8.74 -6.23 -11.55
CA VAL A 47 -9.90 -6.76 -12.26
C VAL A 47 -10.04 -8.25 -11.98
N GLY A 48 -11.23 -8.68 -11.57
CA GLY A 48 -11.53 -10.09 -11.34
C GLY A 48 -11.05 -10.65 -10.00
N ASP A 49 -10.58 -9.78 -9.10
CA ASP A 49 -10.05 -10.18 -7.81
C ASP A 49 -10.47 -9.16 -6.74
N PHE A 50 -10.55 -9.59 -5.49
CA PHE A 50 -10.88 -8.69 -4.40
C PHE A 50 -9.63 -8.25 -3.65
N GLY A 51 -8.91 -7.35 -4.27
CA GLY A 51 -7.66 -6.79 -3.79
C GLY A 51 -7.16 -5.74 -4.77
N GLY A 52 -6.07 -5.09 -4.43
CA GLY A 52 -5.55 -4.03 -5.29
C GLY A 52 -4.30 -3.37 -4.75
N TYR A 53 -4.11 -2.14 -5.16
CA TYR A 53 -2.90 -1.36 -4.87
C TYR A 53 -3.26 0.05 -4.49
N MET A 54 -2.46 0.61 -3.60
CA MET A 54 -2.58 2.00 -3.18
C MET A 54 -1.19 2.62 -3.16
N ILE A 55 -1.03 3.78 -3.79
CA ILE A 55 0.20 4.57 -3.66
C ILE A 55 -0.12 5.70 -2.71
N VAL A 56 0.64 5.78 -1.62
CA VAL A 56 0.38 6.74 -0.55
C VAL A 56 1.64 7.48 -0.17
N GLU A 57 1.44 8.65 0.42
CA GLU A 57 2.53 9.44 0.98
C GLU A 57 2.19 9.82 2.41
N THR A 58 3.11 9.54 3.33
CA THR A 58 3.03 9.93 4.73
C THR A 58 4.42 9.89 5.36
N ASP A 59 4.64 10.74 6.35
CA ASP A 59 5.85 10.69 7.18
C ASP A 59 5.61 9.94 8.50
N LYS A 60 4.39 9.42 8.71
CA LYS A 60 3.99 8.72 9.93
C LYS A 60 3.67 7.26 9.64
N PRO A 61 4.56 6.31 9.95
CA PRO A 61 4.25 4.88 9.80
C PRO A 61 2.99 4.45 10.54
N THR A 62 2.65 5.14 11.65
CA THR A 62 1.43 4.87 12.40
C THR A 62 0.15 5.13 11.60
N ASP A 63 0.17 6.04 10.63
CA ASP A 63 -0.95 6.26 9.72
C ASP A 63 -1.23 4.99 8.91
N ILE A 64 -0.17 4.37 8.39
CA ILE A 64 -0.28 3.13 7.61
C ILE A 64 -0.82 2.01 8.48
N HIS A 65 -0.30 1.87 9.69
CA HIS A 65 -0.77 0.85 10.62
C HIS A 65 -2.24 1.05 10.98
N TYR A 66 -2.67 2.29 11.19
CA TYR A 66 -4.07 2.60 11.45
C TYR A 66 -4.96 2.22 10.27
N VAL A 67 -4.63 2.68 9.07
CA VAL A 67 -5.42 2.43 7.87
C VAL A 67 -5.53 0.94 7.57
N THR A 68 -4.42 0.19 7.66
CA THR A 68 -4.44 -1.25 7.42
C THR A 68 -5.19 -2.00 8.53
N SER A 69 -5.17 -1.49 9.76
CA SER A 69 -5.91 -2.09 10.87
C SER A 69 -7.42 -1.91 10.75
N VAL A 70 -7.87 -0.81 10.14
CA VAL A 70 -9.31 -0.56 9.89
C VAL A 70 -9.90 -1.67 9.00
N PHE A 71 -9.13 -2.14 8.02
CA PHE A 71 -9.57 -3.17 7.08
C PHE A 71 -8.99 -4.52 7.44
N ALA A 72 -9.35 -5.03 8.61
CA ALA A 72 -8.82 -6.28 9.16
C ALA A 72 -9.12 -7.52 8.30
N ALA A 73 -10.10 -7.44 7.38
CA ALA A 73 -10.43 -8.55 6.47
C ALA A 73 -9.39 -8.74 5.37
N PHE A 74 -8.48 -7.79 5.18
CA PHE A 74 -7.42 -7.86 4.17
C PHE A 74 -6.07 -8.20 4.80
N GLU A 75 -5.23 -8.83 4.00
CA GLU A 75 -3.79 -8.90 4.23
C GLU A 75 -3.10 -7.83 3.41
N PHE A 76 -2.13 -7.17 4.02
CA PHE A 76 -1.44 -6.05 3.40
C PHE A 76 0.05 -6.32 3.25
N LYS A 77 0.63 -5.81 2.15
CA LYS A 77 2.06 -5.72 1.98
C LYS A 77 2.39 -4.25 1.75
N VAL A 78 3.29 -3.71 2.57
CA VAL A 78 3.69 -2.30 2.54
C VAL A 78 5.14 -2.22 2.09
N GLU A 79 5.39 -1.48 1.00
CA GLU A 79 6.73 -1.34 0.46
C GLU A 79 7.08 0.14 0.31
N PRO A 80 8.18 0.61 0.92
CA PRO A 80 8.65 1.96 0.65
C PRO A 80 9.19 2.04 -0.78
N VAL A 81 8.89 3.15 -1.45
CA VAL A 81 9.33 3.37 -2.82
C VAL A 81 9.82 4.80 -2.99
N VAL A 82 10.60 5.03 -4.03
CA VAL A 82 11.02 6.36 -4.45
C VAL A 82 10.64 6.58 -5.91
N ASP A 83 10.53 7.82 -6.32
CA ASP A 83 10.28 8.14 -7.72
C ASP A 83 11.45 7.70 -8.57
N VAL A 84 11.17 7.31 -9.81
CA VAL A 84 12.20 6.77 -10.73
C VAL A 84 13.38 7.73 -10.89
N MET A 85 13.12 9.02 -11.02
CA MET A 85 14.22 9.99 -11.22
C MET A 85 15.10 10.13 -9.96
N ASP A 86 14.52 10.01 -8.78
CA ASP A 86 15.30 9.99 -7.53
C ASP A 86 16.15 8.72 -7.43
N ALA A 87 15.59 7.59 -7.83
CA ALA A 87 16.33 6.33 -7.88
C ALA A 87 17.50 6.43 -8.87
N VAL A 88 17.26 6.98 -10.06
CA VAL A 88 18.31 7.17 -11.08
C VAL A 88 19.45 8.07 -10.54
N ALA A 89 19.11 9.16 -9.86
CA ALA A 89 20.11 10.06 -9.28
C ALA A 89 21.00 9.33 -8.25
N ALA A 90 20.38 8.51 -7.40
CA ALA A 90 21.12 7.71 -6.41
C ALA A 90 22.00 6.65 -7.10
N GLU A 91 21.49 6.02 -8.14
CA GLU A 91 22.23 4.99 -8.91
C GLU A 91 23.44 5.59 -9.62
N VAL A 92 23.32 6.79 -10.20
CA VAL A 92 24.45 7.52 -10.82
C VAL A 92 25.54 7.79 -9.79
N LYS A 93 25.16 8.24 -8.60
CA LYS A 93 26.12 8.47 -7.50
C LYS A 93 26.83 7.17 -7.11
N ALA A 94 26.08 6.07 -7.06
CA ALA A 94 26.65 4.76 -6.72
C ALA A 94 27.65 4.28 -7.78
N VAL A 95 27.34 4.50 -9.06
CA VAL A 95 28.26 4.20 -10.18
C VAL A 95 29.55 5.00 -10.06
N GLU A 96 29.44 6.31 -9.83
CA GLU A 96 30.59 7.18 -9.63
C GLU A 96 31.47 6.74 -8.47
N TYR A 97 30.84 6.37 -7.35
CA TYR A 97 31.56 5.86 -6.18
C TYR A 97 32.33 4.58 -6.51
N ARG A 98 31.69 3.63 -7.20
CA ARG A 98 32.36 2.37 -7.59
C ARG A 98 33.55 2.61 -8.52
N LYS A 99 33.39 3.50 -9.51
CA LYS A 99 34.49 3.84 -10.43
C LYS A 99 35.68 4.44 -9.72
N LYS A 100 35.41 5.26 -8.68
CA LYS A 100 36.46 5.94 -7.93
C LYS A 100 37.14 5.05 -6.92
N ASN A 101 36.45 4.11 -6.29
CA ASN A 101 36.90 3.38 -5.11
C ASN A 101 37.09 1.86 -5.35
N ALA A 102 36.58 1.30 -6.46
CA ALA A 102 36.77 -0.08 -6.81
C ALA A 102 37.80 -0.20 -7.95
N PRO A 103 38.80 -1.08 -7.82
CA PRO A 103 39.77 -1.30 -8.89
C PRO A 103 39.17 -1.96 -10.11
#